data_283f94a192b7030801fbf171c087c6b5
#
_entry.id   283f94a192b7030801fbf171c087c6b5
#
_cell.length_a   1.000
_cell.length_b   1.000
_cell.length_c   1.000
_cell.angle_alpha   90.00
_cell.angle_beta   90.00
_cell.angle_gamma   90.00
#
_symmetry.space_group_name_H-M   'P 1'
#
loop_
_entity.id
_entity.type
_entity.pdbx_description
1 polymer ?
#
loop_
_entity_poly.entity_id
_entity_poly.type
_entity_poly.pdbx_seq_one_letter_code
_entity_poly.pdbx_strand_id
1 'polypeptide(L)'
;YATGAGHILYYMGNPNLGWEKTRIADIGLELGFFKDRLLFKASYYDKKTIDQITDVTIPSSSGFTSYKDNLGEVSNRGFELDLRYNFYRTKDLEMTLFGNMAHNKNKIVKINDALRAYNELVQKQYEDYDDYSSQSKYAQTYTQYVEGGSIYAIYGMKSLGINPANGKEVYLRPDGTITYEWNAADQVEIGNTEPWAQGSF
;
A
#
# COMPACT_ATOMS: atom_id res chain seq x y z
N TYR A 1 7.16 -23.57 45.33
CA TYR A 1 7.19 -23.08 43.96
C TYR A 1 6.40 -21.76 43.91
N ALA A 2 7.07 -20.62 43.76
CA ALA A 2 6.41 -19.34 43.54
C ALA A 2 5.85 -19.29 42.14
N THR A 3 4.53 -19.37 41.98
CA THR A 3 3.83 -19.06 40.72
C THR A 3 3.84 -17.55 40.55
N GLY A 4 4.97 -17.03 40.01
CA GLY A 4 5.04 -15.63 39.62
C GLY A 4 4.17 -15.39 38.42
N ALA A 5 3.23 -14.45 38.49
CA ALA A 5 2.51 -13.96 37.33
C ALA A 5 3.52 -13.24 36.42
N GLY A 6 3.82 -13.84 35.29
CA GLY A 6 4.67 -13.20 34.25
C GLY A 6 3.84 -12.20 33.46
N HIS A 7 4.36 -11.01 33.24
CA HIS A 7 3.79 -10.05 32.31
C HIS A 7 4.49 -10.21 30.95
N ILE A 8 3.71 -10.44 29.90
CA ILE A 8 4.21 -10.44 28.53
C ILE A 8 3.85 -9.08 27.92
N LEU A 9 4.84 -8.35 27.45
CA LEU A 9 4.63 -7.11 26.71
C LEU A 9 4.19 -7.50 25.29
N TYR A 10 2.94 -7.19 24.95
CA TYR A 10 2.33 -7.62 23.69
C TYR A 10 2.53 -6.62 22.55
N TYR A 11 2.63 -5.33 22.87
CA TYR A 11 2.83 -4.24 21.93
C TYR A 11 3.87 -3.25 22.44
N MET A 12 4.64 -2.71 21.51
CA MET A 12 5.47 -1.55 21.79
C MET A 12 4.60 -0.30 21.75
N GLY A 13 4.47 0.39 22.88
CA GLY A 13 3.73 1.66 22.98
C GLY A 13 4.52 2.81 22.39
N ASN A 14 3.82 3.76 21.73
CA ASN A 14 4.37 5.03 21.30
C ASN A 14 3.74 6.17 22.09
N PRO A 15 4.47 6.81 23.02
CA PRO A 15 3.95 7.90 23.83
C PRO A 15 3.67 9.17 23.02
N ASN A 16 4.22 9.28 21.83
CA ASN A 16 4.06 10.43 20.93
C ASN A 16 2.95 10.22 19.89
N LEU A 17 2.21 9.11 19.98
CA LEU A 17 1.15 8.80 19.02
C LEU A 17 0.02 9.85 19.11
N GLY A 18 -0.17 10.60 18.03
CA GLY A 18 -1.22 11.59 17.90
C GLY A 18 -2.50 11.02 17.27
N TRP A 19 -3.60 11.77 17.39
CA TRP A 19 -4.86 11.44 16.74
C TRP A 19 -4.83 11.75 15.25
N GLU A 20 -5.24 10.80 14.44
CA GLU A 20 -5.46 11.07 13.01
C GLU A 20 -6.70 11.93 12.80
N LYS A 21 -6.63 12.80 11.79
CA LYS A 21 -7.73 13.69 11.37
C LYS A 21 -8.00 13.49 9.90
N THR A 22 -9.23 13.14 9.56
CA THR A 22 -9.64 12.93 8.18
C THR A 22 -10.61 14.00 7.73
N ARG A 23 -10.32 14.63 6.59
CA ARG A 23 -11.22 15.50 5.85
C ARG A 23 -11.62 14.81 4.55
N ILE A 24 -12.92 14.79 4.26
CA ILE A 24 -13.48 14.20 3.04
C ILE A 24 -14.30 15.27 2.34
N ALA A 25 -14.07 15.44 1.04
CA ALA A 25 -14.96 16.12 0.13
C ALA A 25 -15.48 15.08 -0.88
N ASP A 26 -16.79 14.98 -1.00
CA ASP A 26 -17.47 14.01 -1.86
C ASP A 26 -18.53 14.73 -2.70
N ILE A 27 -18.60 14.35 -3.99
CA ILE A 27 -19.61 14.84 -4.92
C ILE A 27 -20.23 13.62 -5.61
N GLY A 28 -21.53 13.43 -5.40
CA GLY A 28 -22.29 12.34 -5.99
C GLY A 28 -23.35 12.83 -6.98
N LEU A 29 -23.60 12.03 -8.01
CA LEU A 29 -24.64 12.22 -9.00
C LEU A 29 -25.44 10.92 -9.13
N GLU A 30 -26.75 11.01 -9.07
CA GLU A 30 -27.65 9.91 -9.33
C GLU A 30 -28.64 10.30 -10.42
N LEU A 31 -28.73 9.50 -11.48
CA LEU A 31 -29.58 9.75 -12.63
C LEU A 31 -30.46 8.53 -12.90
N GLY A 32 -31.76 8.78 -13.04
CA GLY A 32 -32.74 7.78 -13.47
C GLY A 32 -33.26 8.09 -14.89
N PHE A 33 -33.25 7.09 -15.75
CA PHE A 33 -33.74 7.19 -17.11
C PHE A 33 -34.83 6.14 -17.40
N PHE A 34 -35.69 6.41 -18.35
CA PHE A 34 -36.73 5.48 -18.80
C PHE A 34 -37.67 5.02 -17.68
N LYS A 35 -38.15 5.93 -16.82
CA LYS A 35 -38.95 5.62 -15.62
C LYS A 35 -38.24 4.67 -14.67
N ASP A 36 -36.99 5.02 -14.35
CA ASP A 36 -36.05 4.30 -13.45
C ASP A 36 -35.69 2.88 -13.90
N ARG A 37 -35.84 2.59 -15.19
CA ARG A 37 -35.31 1.34 -15.75
C ARG A 37 -33.80 1.34 -15.85
N LEU A 38 -33.20 2.52 -16.07
CA LEU A 38 -31.75 2.71 -16.05
C LEU A 38 -31.42 3.66 -14.92
N LEU A 39 -30.70 3.17 -13.95
CA LEU A 39 -30.13 3.95 -12.84
C LEU A 39 -28.63 4.02 -13.01
N PHE A 40 -28.10 5.23 -12.96
CA PHE A 40 -26.68 5.51 -13.02
C PHE A 40 -26.30 6.34 -11.80
N LYS A 41 -25.30 5.87 -11.04
CA LYS A 41 -24.73 6.61 -9.94
C LYS A 41 -23.24 6.81 -10.21
N ALA A 42 -22.75 8.00 -9.95
CA ALA A 42 -21.35 8.34 -10.01
C ALA A 42 -21.00 9.18 -8.79
N SER A 43 -19.88 8.87 -8.16
CA SER A 43 -19.32 9.69 -7.10
C SER A 43 -17.83 9.94 -7.33
N TYR A 44 -17.37 11.06 -6.87
CA TYR A 44 -15.95 11.43 -6.82
C TYR A 44 -15.63 11.94 -5.44
N TYR A 45 -14.56 11.43 -4.85
CA TYR A 45 -14.12 11.84 -3.52
C TYR A 45 -12.65 12.26 -3.48
N ASP A 46 -12.36 13.20 -2.59
CA ASP A 46 -11.02 13.61 -2.16
C ASP A 46 -10.95 13.48 -0.64
N LYS A 47 -10.27 12.44 -0.18
CA LYS A 47 -10.05 12.16 1.25
C LYS A 47 -8.61 12.46 1.61
N LYS A 48 -8.41 13.33 2.58
CA LYS A 48 -7.11 13.71 3.11
C LYS A 48 -7.05 13.38 4.59
N THR A 49 -6.07 12.54 4.96
CA THR A 49 -5.83 12.15 6.34
C THR A 49 -4.50 12.75 6.80
N ILE A 50 -4.54 13.50 7.88
CA ILE A 50 -3.39 14.10 8.53
C ILE A 50 -3.06 13.26 9.75
N ASP A 51 -1.77 13.04 10.01
CA ASP A 51 -1.26 12.21 11.11
C ASP A 51 -1.81 10.77 11.07
N GLN A 52 -1.95 10.22 9.85
CA GLN A 52 -2.45 8.86 9.66
C GLN A 52 -1.64 7.86 10.49
N ILE A 53 -2.34 7.06 11.30
CA ILE A 53 -1.72 6.00 12.09
C ILE A 53 -1.45 4.79 11.20
N THR A 54 -0.21 4.31 11.23
CA THR A 54 0.21 3.12 10.48
C THR A 54 1.12 2.24 11.33
N ASP A 55 1.26 0.98 10.92
CA ASP A 55 2.23 0.06 11.51
C ASP A 55 3.59 0.24 10.80
N VAL A 56 4.59 0.64 11.57
CA VAL A 56 5.97 0.77 11.11
C VAL A 56 6.73 -0.48 11.50
N THR A 57 7.31 -1.16 10.53
CA THR A 57 8.13 -2.36 10.76
C THR A 57 9.44 -1.96 11.45
N ILE A 58 9.81 -2.71 12.48
CA ILE A 58 11.05 -2.51 13.22
C ILE A 58 11.89 -3.78 13.23
N PRO A 59 13.22 -3.67 13.44
CA PRO A 59 14.09 -4.83 13.49
C PRO A 59 13.66 -5.81 14.58
N SER A 60 13.70 -7.11 14.28
CA SER A 60 13.32 -8.19 15.21
C SER A 60 14.15 -8.22 16.50
N SER A 61 15.32 -7.58 16.50
CA SER A 61 16.17 -7.41 17.68
C SER A 61 15.50 -6.61 18.81
N SER A 62 14.46 -5.82 18.48
CA SER A 62 13.64 -5.11 19.47
C SER A 62 12.66 -6.00 20.24
N GLY A 63 12.48 -7.25 19.80
CA GLY A 63 11.48 -8.19 20.32
C GLY A 63 10.07 -7.95 19.78
N PHE A 64 9.88 -7.00 18.87
CA PHE A 64 8.62 -6.67 18.22
C PHE A 64 8.79 -6.66 16.71
N THR A 65 7.72 -6.86 15.96
CA THR A 65 7.72 -6.81 14.50
C THR A 65 7.35 -5.44 13.97
N SER A 66 6.53 -4.71 14.71
CA SER A 66 6.07 -3.37 14.33
C SER A 66 5.63 -2.57 15.56
N TYR A 67 5.51 -1.28 15.40
CA TYR A 67 4.85 -0.38 16.36
C TYR A 67 3.98 0.63 15.58
N LYS A 68 3.04 1.26 16.27
CA LYS A 68 2.17 2.28 15.65
C LYS A 68 2.80 3.65 15.73
N ASP A 69 2.81 4.33 14.59
CA ASP A 69 3.28 5.72 14.49
C ASP A 69 2.42 6.52 13.51
N ASN A 70 2.53 7.84 13.59
CA ASN A 70 1.86 8.75 12.66
C ASN A 70 2.70 8.88 11.39
N LEU A 71 2.19 8.36 10.28
CA LEU A 71 2.86 8.40 8.96
C LEU A 71 3.08 9.84 8.48
N GLY A 72 2.14 10.73 8.80
CA GLY A 72 2.07 12.08 8.28
C GLY A 72 0.78 12.32 7.51
N GLU A 73 0.87 12.84 6.29
CA GLU A 73 -0.28 13.22 5.49
C GLU A 73 -0.46 12.30 4.28
N VAL A 74 -1.65 11.74 4.14
CA VAL A 74 -2.02 10.84 3.04
C VAL A 74 -3.28 11.34 2.35
N SER A 75 -3.27 11.33 1.02
CA SER A 75 -4.42 11.64 0.18
C SER A 75 -4.91 10.39 -0.54
N ASN A 76 -6.22 10.20 -0.54
CA ASN A 76 -6.93 9.21 -1.34
C ASN A 76 -7.94 9.93 -2.22
N ARG A 77 -7.84 9.75 -3.52
CA ARG A 77 -8.76 10.31 -4.50
C ARG A 77 -9.31 9.20 -5.36
N GLY A 78 -10.60 9.22 -5.55
CA GLY A 78 -11.20 8.16 -6.32
C GLY A 78 -12.54 8.53 -6.91
N PHE A 79 -13.02 7.64 -7.77
CA PHE A 79 -14.36 7.69 -8.29
C PHE A 79 -15.01 6.32 -8.18
N GLU A 80 -16.32 6.34 -8.05
CA GLU A 80 -17.16 5.15 -8.00
C GLU A 80 -18.28 5.33 -9.01
N LEU A 81 -18.56 4.26 -9.73
CA LEU A 81 -19.65 4.19 -10.71
C LEU A 81 -20.50 2.98 -10.40
N ASP A 82 -21.80 3.16 -10.44
CA ASP A 82 -22.79 2.10 -10.31
C ASP A 82 -23.82 2.22 -11.43
N LEU A 83 -24.06 1.14 -12.13
CA LEU A 83 -25.01 1.05 -13.21
C LEU A 83 -25.98 -0.10 -12.96
N ARG A 84 -27.26 0.20 -13.02
CA ARG A 84 -28.32 -0.80 -12.99
C ARG A 84 -29.29 -0.58 -14.13
N TYR A 85 -29.46 -1.59 -14.97
CA TYR A 85 -30.35 -1.52 -16.13
C TYR A 85 -31.32 -2.69 -16.16
N ASN A 86 -32.61 -2.38 -15.96
CA ASN A 86 -33.70 -3.31 -16.13
C ASN A 86 -34.13 -3.25 -17.60
N PHE A 87 -33.54 -4.10 -18.44
CA PHE A 87 -33.72 -4.06 -19.87
C PHE A 87 -34.96 -4.83 -20.32
N TYR A 88 -35.46 -5.77 -19.52
CA TYR A 88 -36.66 -6.54 -19.83
C TYR A 88 -37.52 -6.73 -18.58
N ARG A 89 -38.80 -6.37 -18.70
CA ARG A 89 -39.75 -6.52 -17.61
C ARG A 89 -41.13 -6.83 -18.16
N THR A 90 -41.63 -8.01 -17.82
CA THR A 90 -43.01 -8.47 -18.06
C THR A 90 -43.65 -8.84 -16.73
N LYS A 91 -44.89 -9.36 -16.77
CA LYS A 91 -45.62 -9.80 -15.59
C LYS A 91 -44.91 -11.00 -14.89
N ASP A 92 -44.29 -11.86 -15.68
CA ASP A 92 -43.73 -13.14 -15.21
C ASP A 92 -42.21 -13.21 -15.27
N LEU A 93 -41.53 -12.22 -15.89
CA LEU A 93 -40.09 -12.21 -16.04
C LEU A 93 -39.54 -10.79 -15.96
N GLU A 94 -38.52 -10.63 -15.13
CA GLU A 94 -37.73 -9.40 -15.03
C GLU A 94 -36.24 -9.73 -15.21
N MET A 95 -35.58 -9.00 -16.11
CA MET A 95 -34.14 -9.16 -16.38
C MET A 95 -33.41 -7.84 -16.12
N THR A 96 -32.47 -7.87 -15.19
CA THR A 96 -31.67 -6.71 -14.78
C THR A 96 -30.21 -6.99 -15.00
N LEU A 97 -29.51 -6.07 -15.65
CA LEU A 97 -28.06 -6.01 -15.72
C LEU A 97 -27.57 -4.98 -14.70
N PHE A 98 -26.56 -5.30 -13.93
CA PHE A 98 -25.92 -4.36 -13.02
C PHE A 98 -24.40 -4.51 -13.07
N GLY A 99 -23.70 -3.44 -12.77
CA GLY A 99 -22.24 -3.41 -12.68
C GLY A 99 -21.80 -2.25 -11.84
N ASN A 100 -20.71 -2.42 -11.12
CA ASN A 100 -20.06 -1.35 -10.38
C ASN A 100 -18.58 -1.30 -10.70
N MET A 101 -18.00 -0.11 -10.59
CA MET A 101 -16.58 0.12 -10.76
C MET A 101 -16.15 1.17 -9.74
N ALA A 102 -15.03 0.93 -9.07
CA ALA A 102 -14.39 1.95 -8.25
C ALA A 102 -12.91 2.01 -8.57
N HIS A 103 -12.34 3.21 -8.50
CA HIS A 103 -10.91 3.44 -8.61
C HIS A 103 -10.49 4.39 -7.51
N ASN A 104 -9.43 4.03 -6.79
CA ASN A 104 -8.81 4.86 -5.79
C ASN A 104 -7.33 5.06 -6.14
N LYS A 105 -6.81 6.25 -5.88
CA LYS A 105 -5.39 6.57 -5.96
C LYS A 105 -4.92 7.06 -4.60
N ASN A 106 -4.10 6.27 -3.95
CA ASN A 106 -3.45 6.61 -2.70
C ASN A 106 -2.13 7.34 -2.96
N LYS A 107 -1.86 8.37 -2.17
CA LYS A 107 -0.61 9.14 -2.25
C LYS A 107 -0.18 9.63 -0.86
N ILE A 108 1.06 9.36 -0.49
CA ILE A 108 1.72 9.98 0.65
C ILE A 108 2.07 11.41 0.24
N VAL A 109 1.45 12.40 0.90
CA VAL A 109 1.69 13.82 0.62
C VAL A 109 2.89 14.32 1.40
N LYS A 110 3.00 13.90 2.67
CA LYS A 110 4.08 14.29 3.57
C LYS A 110 4.33 13.17 4.58
N ILE A 111 5.59 12.85 4.83
CA ILE A 111 5.99 11.95 5.93
C ILE A 111 6.41 12.78 7.15
N ASN A 112 6.25 12.21 8.34
CA ASN A 112 6.74 12.82 9.56
C ASN A 112 8.26 12.61 9.74
N ASP A 113 8.85 13.32 10.69
CA ASP A 113 10.30 13.24 10.91
C ASP A 113 10.75 11.88 11.45
N ALA A 114 9.90 11.17 12.20
CA ALA A 114 10.19 9.84 12.70
C ALA A 114 10.31 8.81 11.55
N LEU A 115 9.40 8.86 10.57
CA LEU A 115 9.48 8.01 9.38
C LEU A 115 10.63 8.40 8.45
N ARG A 116 10.96 9.69 8.39
CA ARG A 116 12.16 10.13 7.66
C ARG A 116 13.41 9.54 8.27
N ALA A 117 13.54 9.62 9.60
CA ALA A 117 14.65 8.99 10.33
C ALA A 117 14.66 7.46 10.16
N TYR A 118 13.49 6.82 10.12
CA TYR A 118 13.37 5.38 9.82
C TYR A 118 13.91 5.06 8.41
N ASN A 119 13.50 5.81 7.39
CA ASN A 119 14.00 5.61 6.02
C ASN A 119 15.54 5.78 5.95
N GLU A 120 16.10 6.77 6.66
CA GLU A 120 17.54 6.97 6.74
C GLU A 120 18.26 5.81 7.43
N LEU A 121 17.69 5.25 8.49
CA LEU A 121 18.24 4.08 9.17
C LEU A 121 18.23 2.85 8.26
N VAL A 122 17.13 2.63 7.55
CA VAL A 122 17.00 1.54 6.55
C VAL A 122 18.04 1.72 5.45
N GLN A 123 18.20 2.94 4.94
CA GLN A 123 19.19 3.21 3.90
C GLN A 123 20.63 2.95 4.38
N LYS A 124 21.00 3.43 5.56
CA LYS A 124 22.31 3.14 6.17
C LYS A 124 22.54 1.65 6.37
N GLN A 125 21.52 0.91 6.79
CA GLN A 125 21.64 -0.53 6.95
C GLN A 125 21.95 -1.23 5.63
N TYR A 126 21.45 -0.73 4.50
CA TYR A 126 21.79 -1.24 3.18
C TYR A 126 23.18 -0.84 2.73
N GLU A 127 23.64 0.38 3.04
CA GLU A 127 24.99 0.86 2.74
C GLU A 127 26.07 0.05 3.48
N ASP A 128 25.81 -0.30 4.76
CA ASP A 128 26.70 -1.13 5.56
C ASP A 128 26.78 -2.59 5.05
N TYR A 129 25.81 -3.04 4.26
CA TYR A 129 25.77 -4.38 3.64
C TYR A 129 26.44 -4.45 2.25
N ASP A 130 27.01 -3.37 1.77
CA ASP A 130 27.68 -3.29 0.45
C ASP A 130 28.99 -4.09 0.38
N ASP A 131 29.43 -4.66 1.51
CA ASP A 131 30.48 -5.67 1.52
C ASP A 131 29.84 -7.00 1.06
N TYR A 132 30.21 -7.45 -0.14
CA TYR A 132 29.78 -8.67 -0.85
C TYR A 132 29.95 -9.98 -0.05
N SER A 133 29.92 -9.92 1.25
CA SER A 133 29.92 -11.07 2.12
C SER A 133 28.61 -11.86 1.98
N SER A 134 28.68 -13.16 2.20
CA SER A 134 27.56 -14.11 2.05
C SER A 134 26.28 -13.75 2.84
N GLN A 135 26.31 -12.72 3.68
CA GLN A 135 25.17 -12.23 4.45
C GLN A 135 24.24 -11.32 3.63
N SER A 136 24.73 -10.62 2.59
CA SER A 136 23.89 -9.76 1.74
C SER A 136 22.80 -10.54 0.99
N LYS A 137 23.02 -11.84 0.72
CA LYS A 137 22.03 -12.73 0.11
C LYS A 137 20.74 -12.92 0.92
N TYR A 138 20.78 -12.64 2.21
CA TYR A 138 19.68 -12.82 3.15
C TYR A 138 19.15 -11.49 3.69
N ALA A 139 19.60 -10.35 3.16
CA ALA A 139 19.03 -9.06 3.52
C ALA A 139 17.57 -9.00 3.08
N GLN A 140 16.68 -8.68 4.01
CA GLN A 140 15.26 -8.53 3.73
C GLN A 140 15.00 -7.17 3.11
N THR A 141 14.07 -7.11 2.17
CA THR A 141 13.50 -5.85 1.70
C THR A 141 12.64 -5.23 2.79
N TYR A 142 12.76 -3.93 3.00
CA TYR A 142 11.96 -3.19 3.96
C TYR A 142 10.99 -2.27 3.23
N THR A 143 9.81 -2.08 3.81
CA THR A 143 8.86 -1.09 3.32
C THR A 143 9.46 0.30 3.49
N GLN A 144 9.42 1.10 2.43
CA GLN A 144 9.82 2.50 2.47
C GLN A 144 8.59 3.39 2.30
N TYR A 145 8.56 4.48 3.05
CA TYR A 145 7.51 5.49 2.95
C TYR A 145 8.07 6.72 2.25
N VAL A 146 7.77 6.87 0.96
CA VAL A 146 8.31 7.94 0.13
C VAL A 146 7.22 8.94 -0.22
N GLU A 147 7.52 10.24 -0.05
CA GLU A 147 6.60 11.30 -0.48
C GLU A 147 6.34 11.19 -1.98
N GLY A 148 5.08 11.21 -2.35
CA GLY A 148 4.63 10.99 -3.74
C GLY A 148 4.29 9.55 -4.08
N GLY A 149 4.79 8.56 -3.31
CA GLY A 149 4.44 7.15 -3.43
C GLY A 149 3.13 6.79 -2.74
N SER A 150 2.78 5.50 -2.78
CA SER A 150 1.61 4.93 -2.10
C SER A 150 2.02 4.23 -0.80
N ILE A 151 1.14 4.25 0.20
CA ILE A 151 1.32 3.41 1.41
C ILE A 151 1.18 1.91 1.11
N TYR A 152 0.64 1.57 -0.05
CA TYR A 152 0.44 0.20 -0.54
C TYR A 152 1.55 -0.26 -1.50
N ALA A 153 2.61 0.55 -1.67
CA ALA A 153 3.72 0.21 -2.54
C ALA A 153 4.45 -1.03 -2.03
N ILE A 154 4.78 -1.94 -2.95
CA ILE A 154 5.59 -3.12 -2.70
C ILE A 154 6.98 -2.85 -3.26
N TYR A 155 7.98 -2.95 -2.40
CA TYR A 155 9.38 -2.80 -2.78
C TYR A 155 10.06 -4.15 -2.90
N GLY A 156 10.90 -4.31 -3.89
CA GLY A 156 11.68 -5.51 -4.13
C GLY A 156 12.61 -5.37 -5.32
N MET A 157 13.42 -6.39 -5.54
CA MET A 157 14.27 -6.46 -6.73
C MET A 157 13.42 -6.75 -7.96
N LYS A 158 13.52 -5.89 -8.97
CA LYS A 158 12.79 -6.08 -10.22
C LYS A 158 13.52 -7.10 -11.10
N SER A 159 12.96 -8.31 -11.17
CA SER A 159 13.45 -9.34 -12.09
C SER A 159 13.06 -9.04 -13.54
N LEU A 160 14.01 -9.19 -14.44
CA LEU A 160 13.82 -9.14 -15.90
C LEU A 160 13.73 -10.54 -16.50
N GLY A 161 13.74 -11.59 -15.67
CA GLY A 161 13.70 -12.98 -16.07
C GLY A 161 15.10 -13.61 -16.15
N ILE A 162 15.16 -14.80 -16.74
CA ILE A 162 16.38 -15.61 -16.83
C ILE A 162 17.09 -15.32 -18.17
N ASN A 163 18.38 -15.01 -18.11
CA ASN A 163 19.20 -14.89 -19.31
C ASN A 163 19.43 -16.29 -19.92
N PRO A 164 18.93 -16.56 -21.15
CA PRO A 164 19.04 -17.90 -21.75
C PRO A 164 20.48 -18.31 -22.07
N ALA A 165 21.42 -17.37 -22.16
CA ALA A 165 22.82 -17.66 -22.46
C ALA A 165 23.59 -18.25 -21.27
N ASN A 166 23.20 -17.93 -20.03
CA ASN A 166 23.94 -18.37 -18.84
C ASN A 166 23.05 -18.97 -17.73
N GLY A 167 21.71 -18.97 -17.92
CA GLY A 167 20.74 -19.52 -16.95
C GLY A 167 20.60 -18.74 -15.65
N LYS A 168 21.18 -17.52 -15.57
CA LYS A 168 21.10 -16.67 -14.38
C LYS A 168 19.94 -15.70 -14.46
N GLU A 169 19.32 -15.42 -13.32
CA GLU A 169 18.32 -14.37 -13.20
C GLU A 169 18.96 -12.98 -13.33
N VAL A 170 18.26 -12.09 -14.01
CA VAL A 170 18.70 -10.71 -14.30
C VAL A 170 17.82 -9.75 -13.52
N TYR A 171 18.42 -8.83 -12.80
CA TYR A 171 17.72 -7.82 -12.03
C TYR A 171 18.00 -6.43 -12.58
N LEU A 172 17.00 -5.54 -12.46
CA LEU A 172 17.10 -4.13 -12.80
C LEU A 172 17.39 -3.33 -11.53
N ARG A 173 18.45 -2.52 -11.58
CA ARG A 173 18.79 -1.57 -10.51
C ARG A 173 18.02 -0.26 -10.63
N PRO A 174 17.95 0.56 -9.55
CA PRO A 174 17.31 1.88 -9.58
C PRO A 174 17.88 2.84 -10.62
N ASP A 175 19.17 2.72 -10.93
CA ASP A 175 19.90 3.52 -11.94
C ASP A 175 19.64 3.06 -13.39
N GLY A 176 18.86 2.00 -13.58
CA GLY A 176 18.57 1.41 -14.88
C GLY A 176 19.61 0.42 -15.39
N THR A 177 20.67 0.15 -14.64
CA THR A 177 21.65 -0.91 -14.99
C THR A 177 21.11 -2.28 -14.64
N ILE A 178 21.69 -3.32 -15.23
CA ILE A 178 21.35 -4.72 -14.94
C ILE A 178 22.42 -5.38 -14.08
N THR A 179 21.98 -6.31 -13.24
CA THR A 179 22.87 -7.15 -12.42
C THR A 179 22.37 -8.58 -12.39
N TYR A 180 23.28 -9.53 -12.11
CA TYR A 180 22.96 -10.95 -11.87
C TYR A 180 22.98 -11.30 -10.37
N GLU A 181 23.24 -10.29 -9.52
CA GLU A 181 23.32 -10.45 -8.08
C GLU A 181 22.12 -9.80 -7.43
N TRP A 182 21.51 -10.54 -6.51
CA TRP A 182 20.42 -10.02 -5.70
C TRP A 182 20.98 -9.18 -4.56
N ASN A 183 20.57 -7.92 -4.46
CA ASN A 183 20.91 -7.03 -3.35
C ASN A 183 19.68 -6.23 -2.94
N ALA A 184 19.28 -6.33 -1.66
CA ALA A 184 18.12 -5.61 -1.14
C ALA A 184 18.24 -4.07 -1.23
N ALA A 185 19.47 -3.53 -1.29
CA ALA A 185 19.72 -2.09 -1.50
C ALA A 185 19.22 -1.61 -2.88
N ASP A 186 19.20 -2.49 -3.88
CA ASP A 186 18.76 -2.20 -5.24
C ASP A 186 17.24 -2.35 -5.41
N GLN A 187 16.46 -2.39 -4.31
CA GLN A 187 15.02 -2.50 -4.38
C GLN A 187 14.37 -1.28 -5.04
N VAL A 188 13.35 -1.54 -5.82
CA VAL A 188 12.49 -0.54 -6.46
C VAL A 188 11.03 -0.87 -6.17
N GLU A 189 10.12 0.06 -6.42
CA GLU A 189 8.69 -0.26 -6.39
C GLU A 189 8.37 -1.23 -7.54
N ILE A 190 8.01 -2.47 -7.19
CA ILE A 190 7.67 -3.53 -8.14
C ILE A 190 6.18 -3.74 -8.31
N GLY A 191 5.38 -3.19 -7.42
CA GLY A 191 3.94 -3.31 -7.44
C GLY A 191 3.27 -2.45 -6.38
N ASN A 192 1.94 -2.49 -6.41
CA ASN A 192 1.11 -1.76 -5.48
C ASN A 192 -0.09 -2.65 -5.11
N THR A 193 -0.33 -2.82 -3.80
CA THR A 193 -1.48 -3.57 -3.28
C THR A 193 -2.70 -2.69 -3.06
N GLU A 194 -2.73 -1.47 -3.61
CA GLU A 194 -3.89 -0.60 -3.52
C GLU A 194 -5.13 -1.37 -4.01
N PRO A 195 -6.18 -1.47 -3.18
CA PRO A 195 -7.33 -2.28 -3.53
C PRO A 195 -8.04 -1.68 -4.74
N TRP A 196 -8.07 -2.46 -5.81
CA TRP A 196 -8.97 -2.22 -6.93
C TRP A 196 -10.32 -2.77 -6.52
N ALA A 197 -11.35 -1.96 -6.57
CA ALA A 197 -12.68 -2.50 -6.38
C ALA A 197 -12.96 -3.51 -7.51
N GLN A 198 -13.07 -4.76 -7.15
CA GLN A 198 -13.46 -5.79 -8.07
C GLN A 198 -14.93 -5.57 -8.40
N GLY A 199 -15.24 -5.32 -9.68
CA GLY A 199 -16.60 -5.31 -10.14
C GLY A 199 -17.25 -6.65 -9.84
N SER A 200 -18.39 -6.65 -9.16
CA SER A 200 -19.24 -7.83 -9.10
C SER A 200 -20.09 -7.88 -10.38
N PHE A 201 -19.98 -8.94 -11.12
CA PHE A 201 -20.78 -9.22 -12.31
C PHE A 201 -21.96 -10.09 -11.94
#